data_e08a08a7396474980c8f6d93109a47af
#
_entry.id   e08a08a7396474980c8f6d93109a47af
#
_cell.length_a   1.000
_cell.length_b   1.000
_cell.length_c   1.000
_cell.angle_alpha   90.00
_cell.angle_beta   90.00
_cell.angle_gamma   90.00
#
_symmetry.space_group_name_H-M   'P 1'
#
loop_
_entity.id
_entity.type
_entity.pdbx_description
1 polymer ?
#
loop_
_entity_poly.entity_id
_entity_poly.type
_entity_poly.pdbx_seq_one_letter_code
_entity_poly.pdbx_strand_id
1 'polypeptide(L)'
;MNIIREILKKIIKQYPKDLYWKFHGKSLLNKQFPDHVTSLHFVCKGNICRSAFAHLLSLKLFNDLEGNRFSISSSGLAVNQPEASPRDAIKIAAEHFNVSLEMHESVPITEEICDREDIIIVMEGWQL
;
A
#
# COMPACT_ATOMS: atom_id res chain seq x y z
N MET A 1 -7.53 -16.27 30.69
CA MET A 1 -8.03 -14.88 30.90
C MET A 1 -7.37 -13.82 29.98
N ASN A 2 -6.13 -14.02 29.53
CA ASN A 2 -5.43 -13.05 28.69
C ASN A 2 -5.91 -12.99 27.20
N ILE A 3 -6.28 -14.13 26.61
CA ILE A 3 -6.68 -14.20 25.19
C ILE A 3 -7.98 -13.43 24.92
N ILE A 4 -8.98 -13.58 25.77
CA ILE A 4 -10.26 -12.88 25.63
C ILE A 4 -10.05 -11.36 25.75
N ARG A 5 -9.19 -10.93 26.65
CA ARG A 5 -8.86 -9.52 26.86
C ARG A 5 -8.16 -8.90 25.66
N GLU A 6 -7.28 -9.64 25.01
CA GLU A 6 -6.59 -9.20 23.78
C GLU A 6 -7.53 -9.17 22.56
N ILE A 7 -8.43 -10.16 22.46
CA ILE A 7 -9.47 -10.17 21.42
C ILE A 7 -10.41 -8.97 21.60
N LEU A 8 -10.87 -8.70 22.81
CA LEU A 8 -11.73 -7.56 23.12
C LEU A 8 -11.04 -6.23 22.83
N LYS A 9 -9.76 -6.07 23.17
CA LYS A 9 -8.99 -4.86 22.84
C LYS A 9 -8.89 -4.66 21.33
N LYS A 10 -8.66 -5.72 20.55
CA LYS A 10 -8.61 -5.64 19.08
C LYS A 10 -9.98 -5.24 18.51
N ILE A 11 -11.06 -5.86 18.99
CA ILE A 11 -12.42 -5.54 18.56
C ILE A 11 -12.78 -4.09 18.88
N ILE A 12 -12.55 -3.64 20.10
CA ILE A 12 -12.86 -2.26 20.54
C ILE A 12 -12.02 -1.23 19.76
N LYS A 13 -10.78 -1.56 19.42
CA LYS A 13 -9.90 -0.64 18.67
C LYS A 13 -10.23 -0.59 17.18
N GLN A 14 -10.60 -1.71 16.58
CA GLN A 14 -10.82 -1.82 15.14
C GLN A 14 -12.26 -1.48 14.74
N TYR A 15 -13.24 -1.93 15.50
CA TYR A 15 -14.67 -1.77 15.18
C TYR A 15 -15.12 -0.31 14.95
N PRO A 16 -14.70 0.69 15.77
CA PRO A 16 -15.05 2.08 15.51
C PRO A 16 -14.46 2.62 14.19
N LYS A 17 -13.26 2.17 13.82
CA LYS A 17 -12.62 2.56 12.56
C LYS A 17 -13.37 1.98 11.37
N ASP A 18 -13.70 0.68 11.41
CA ASP A 18 -14.43 0.00 10.35
C ASP A 18 -15.83 0.60 10.15
N LEU A 19 -16.51 0.95 11.26
CA LEU A 19 -17.80 1.61 11.24
C LEU A 19 -17.70 3.02 10.63
N TYR A 20 -16.72 3.80 11.03
CA TYR A 20 -16.44 5.11 10.45
C TYR A 20 -16.26 5.03 8.94
N TRP A 21 -15.40 4.11 8.46
CA TRP A 21 -15.13 3.93 7.04
C TRP A 21 -16.32 3.40 6.26
N LYS A 22 -17.16 2.57 6.88
CA LYS A 22 -18.41 2.10 6.26
C LYS A 22 -19.37 3.24 5.94
N PHE A 23 -19.43 4.25 6.79
CA PHE A 23 -20.33 5.40 6.58
C PHE A 23 -19.69 6.54 5.78
N HIS A 24 -18.40 6.77 5.91
CA HIS A 24 -17.71 7.92 5.32
C HIS A 24 -16.87 7.56 4.08
N GLY A 25 -16.52 6.30 3.88
CA GLY A 25 -15.65 5.87 2.79
C GLY A 25 -16.18 6.22 1.40
N LYS A 26 -17.48 6.15 1.18
CA LYS A 26 -18.10 6.53 -0.10
C LYS A 26 -17.93 8.02 -0.42
N SER A 27 -17.99 8.88 0.58
CA SER A 27 -17.80 10.32 0.41
C SER A 27 -16.36 10.67 0.05
N LEU A 28 -15.39 9.90 0.57
CA LEU A 28 -13.96 10.11 0.29
C LEU A 28 -13.52 9.52 -1.06
N LEU A 29 -14.22 8.48 -1.53
CA LEU A 29 -13.96 7.84 -2.81
C LEU A 29 -14.58 8.58 -4.01
N ASN A 30 -15.37 9.61 -3.77
CA ASN A 30 -16.07 10.36 -4.84
C ASN A 30 -15.20 11.43 -5.51
N LYS A 31 -13.88 11.24 -5.51
CA LYS A 31 -12.96 12.06 -6.30
C LYS A 31 -13.00 11.57 -7.74
N GLN A 32 -13.17 12.48 -8.68
CA GLN A 32 -13.03 12.17 -10.09
C GLN A 32 -11.59 11.74 -10.36
N PHE A 33 -11.42 10.65 -11.11
CA PHE A 33 -10.10 10.28 -11.59
C PHE A 33 -9.60 11.33 -12.57
N PRO A 34 -8.28 11.61 -12.57
CA PRO A 34 -7.69 12.46 -13.60
C PRO A 34 -7.93 11.89 -15.00
N ASP A 35 -8.14 12.77 -16.00
CA ASP A 35 -8.33 12.33 -17.39
C ASP A 35 -7.11 11.61 -17.97
N HIS A 36 -5.93 11.97 -17.47
CA HIS A 36 -4.67 11.35 -17.85
C HIS A 36 -3.91 10.92 -16.59
N VAL A 37 -3.68 9.61 -16.47
CA VAL A 37 -2.88 9.00 -15.40
C VAL A 37 -1.59 8.48 -15.98
N THR A 38 -0.47 8.96 -15.46
CA THR A 38 0.88 8.54 -15.82
C THR A 38 1.68 7.99 -14.66
N SER A 39 1.21 8.21 -13.43
CA SER A 39 1.87 7.70 -12.23
C SER A 39 0.89 7.09 -11.23
N LEU A 40 1.33 5.98 -10.61
CA LEU A 40 0.63 5.28 -9.55
C LEU A 40 1.58 5.10 -8.37
N HIS A 41 1.15 5.47 -7.19
CA HIS A 41 1.94 5.34 -5.98
C HIS A 41 1.19 4.55 -4.91
N PHE A 42 1.79 3.47 -4.42
CA PHE A 42 1.20 2.62 -3.39
C PHE A 42 1.74 2.98 -2.01
N VAL A 43 0.85 3.17 -1.04
CA VAL A 43 1.21 3.54 0.32
C VAL A 43 0.65 2.54 1.33
N CYS A 44 1.50 2.10 2.24
CA CYS A 44 1.07 1.40 3.45
C CYS A 44 1.80 1.96 4.68
N LYS A 45 1.71 1.30 5.80
CA LYS A 45 2.39 1.77 7.01
C LYS A 45 3.91 1.71 6.90
N GLY A 46 4.46 0.54 6.58
CA GLY A 46 5.91 0.28 6.65
C GLY A 46 6.62 0.13 5.31
N ASN A 47 5.90 0.04 4.19
CA ASN A 47 6.46 -0.19 2.84
C ASN A 47 7.40 -1.42 2.74
N ILE A 48 7.15 -2.46 3.53
CA ILE A 48 7.94 -3.71 3.51
C ILE A 48 7.17 -4.92 2.97
N CYS A 49 5.83 -4.89 2.99
CA CYS A 49 4.99 -5.98 2.52
C CYS A 49 3.96 -5.52 1.49
N ARG A 50 2.86 -4.89 1.93
CA ARG A 50 1.66 -4.61 1.12
C ARG A 50 1.91 -3.68 -0.05
N SER A 51 2.39 -2.48 0.19
CA SER A 51 2.68 -1.50 -0.88
C SER A 51 3.87 -1.92 -1.73
N ALA A 52 4.88 -2.56 -1.13
CA ALA A 52 6.01 -3.13 -1.86
C ALA A 52 5.57 -4.21 -2.85
N PHE A 53 4.74 -5.14 -2.40
CA PHE A 53 4.19 -6.19 -3.25
C PHE A 53 3.29 -5.63 -4.35
N ALA A 54 2.36 -4.72 -4.01
CA ALA A 54 1.48 -4.07 -4.98
C ALA A 54 2.28 -3.33 -6.07
N HIS A 55 3.31 -2.60 -5.68
CA HIS A 55 4.22 -1.91 -6.60
C HIS A 55 4.87 -2.89 -7.59
N LEU A 56 5.57 -3.91 -7.10
CA LEU A 56 6.32 -4.82 -7.96
C LEU A 56 5.42 -5.75 -8.78
N LEU A 57 4.27 -6.16 -8.25
CA LEU A 57 3.26 -6.87 -9.03
C LEU A 57 2.69 -6.01 -10.15
N SER A 58 2.39 -4.75 -9.86
CA SER A 58 1.90 -3.80 -10.87
C SER A 58 2.93 -3.56 -11.97
N LEU A 59 4.20 -3.38 -11.62
CA LEU A 59 5.27 -3.28 -12.63
C LEU A 59 5.30 -4.50 -13.57
N LYS A 60 5.19 -5.70 -13.00
CA LYS A 60 5.14 -6.92 -13.80
C LYS A 60 3.94 -6.95 -14.73
N LEU A 61 2.75 -6.65 -14.23
CA LEU A 61 1.51 -6.68 -15.02
C LEU A 61 1.48 -5.60 -16.11
N PHE A 62 2.00 -4.41 -15.82
CA PHE A 62 2.02 -3.31 -16.79
C PHE A 62 3.16 -3.41 -17.80
N ASN A 63 4.25 -4.11 -17.48
CA ASN A 63 5.33 -4.37 -18.46
C ASN A 63 4.87 -5.27 -19.62
N ASP A 64 3.86 -6.11 -19.38
CA ASP A 64 3.27 -6.96 -20.41
C ASP A 64 2.29 -6.21 -21.33
N LEU A 65 1.92 -4.97 -20.98
CA LEU A 65 1.09 -4.10 -21.80
C LEU A 65 1.97 -3.24 -22.69
N GLU A 66 1.72 -3.25 -23.99
CA GLU A 66 2.48 -2.46 -24.97
C GLU A 66 2.56 -0.98 -24.58
N GLY A 67 3.78 -0.47 -24.49
CA GLY A 67 4.06 0.93 -24.22
C GLY A 67 3.96 1.35 -22.76
N ASN A 68 4.77 0.73 -21.90
CA ASN A 68 4.89 1.11 -20.48
C ASN A 68 5.05 2.63 -20.29
N ARG A 69 3.93 3.32 -20.10
CA ARG A 69 3.84 4.77 -19.90
C ARG A 69 3.61 5.15 -18.45
N PHE A 70 3.49 4.15 -17.56
CA PHE A 70 3.21 4.38 -16.16
C PHE A 70 4.47 4.35 -15.30
N SER A 71 4.65 5.40 -14.52
CA SER A 71 5.56 5.38 -13.38
C SER A 71 4.85 4.72 -12.19
N ILE A 72 5.40 3.65 -11.66
CA ILE A 72 4.83 2.95 -10.51
C ILE A 72 5.86 2.93 -9.39
N SER A 73 5.42 3.31 -8.19
CA SER A 73 6.30 3.41 -7.03
C SER A 73 5.54 3.10 -5.73
N SER A 74 6.25 3.06 -4.62
CA SER A 74 5.64 2.83 -3.30
C SER A 74 6.42 3.49 -2.18
N SER A 75 5.73 3.77 -1.07
CA SER A 75 6.32 4.29 0.15
C SER A 75 5.52 3.90 1.40
N GLY A 76 6.01 4.27 2.57
CA GLY A 76 5.36 4.01 3.85
C GLY A 76 5.25 5.25 4.73
N LEU A 77 4.18 5.29 5.54
CA LEU A 77 3.90 6.40 6.45
C LEU A 77 4.80 6.42 7.69
N ALA A 78 5.32 5.27 8.09
CA ALA A 78 6.13 5.11 9.30
C ALA A 78 7.46 4.42 8.99
N VAL A 79 8.18 4.96 8.02
CA VAL A 79 9.52 4.50 7.64
C VAL A 79 10.55 5.46 8.22
N ASN A 80 11.31 4.99 9.20
CA ASN A 80 12.37 5.78 9.84
C ASN A 80 13.74 5.54 9.18
N GLN A 81 13.94 4.35 8.65
CA GLN A 81 15.14 3.94 7.93
C GLN A 81 14.77 2.90 6.88
N PRO A 82 15.57 2.70 5.82
CA PRO A 82 15.34 1.65 4.85
C PRO A 82 15.33 0.26 5.51
N GLU A 83 14.31 -0.52 5.22
CA GLU A 83 14.14 -1.89 5.72
C GLU A 83 13.79 -2.82 4.57
N ALA A 84 14.38 -4.02 4.58
CA ALA A 84 14.07 -5.07 3.62
C ALA A 84 12.68 -5.69 3.90
N SER A 85 12.10 -6.29 2.89
CA SER A 85 10.87 -7.09 3.06
C SER A 85 11.12 -8.31 3.96
N PRO A 86 10.14 -8.71 4.80
CA PRO A 86 10.25 -9.91 5.61
C PRO A 86 10.39 -11.17 4.75
N ARG A 87 11.12 -12.17 5.23
CA ARG A 87 11.38 -13.42 4.51
C ARG A 87 10.11 -14.13 4.04
N ASP A 88 9.07 -14.16 4.86
CA ASP A 88 7.79 -14.78 4.51
C ASP A 88 7.10 -14.03 3.37
N ALA A 89 7.16 -12.70 3.33
CA ALA A 89 6.63 -11.89 2.25
C ALA A 89 7.40 -12.15 0.94
N ILE A 90 8.73 -12.19 1.00
CA ILE A 90 9.59 -12.51 -0.14
C ILE A 90 9.23 -13.89 -0.71
N LYS A 91 9.14 -14.91 0.16
CA LYS A 91 8.82 -16.28 -0.23
C LYS A 91 7.44 -16.38 -0.90
N ILE A 92 6.39 -15.85 -0.26
CA ILE A 92 5.03 -15.90 -0.80
C ILE A 92 4.92 -15.16 -2.14
N ALA A 93 5.52 -13.98 -2.25
CA ALA A 93 5.52 -13.21 -3.50
C ALA A 93 6.20 -13.98 -4.65
N ALA A 94 7.33 -14.63 -4.37
CA ALA A 94 8.05 -15.41 -5.37
C ALA A 94 7.28 -16.68 -5.76
N GLU A 95 6.82 -17.48 -4.80
CA GLU A 95 6.21 -18.79 -5.04
C GLU A 95 4.82 -18.70 -5.69
N HIS A 96 4.00 -17.75 -5.30
CA HIS A 96 2.61 -17.66 -5.75
C HIS A 96 2.38 -16.66 -6.89
N PHE A 97 3.25 -15.64 -7.01
CA PHE A 97 3.03 -14.54 -7.96
C PHE A 97 4.20 -14.31 -8.92
N ASN A 98 5.30 -15.03 -8.72
CA ASN A 98 6.54 -14.82 -9.47
C ASN A 98 6.98 -13.33 -9.43
N VAL A 99 6.95 -12.74 -8.24
CA VAL A 99 7.38 -11.38 -7.92
C VAL A 99 8.51 -11.44 -6.91
N SER A 100 9.64 -10.79 -7.19
CA SER A 100 10.79 -10.74 -6.26
C SER A 100 10.75 -9.48 -5.41
N LEU A 101 10.71 -9.66 -4.09
CA LEU A 101 10.87 -8.60 -3.10
C LEU A 101 12.29 -8.55 -2.49
N GLU A 102 13.22 -9.38 -2.98
CA GLU A 102 14.55 -9.52 -2.38
C GLU A 102 15.36 -8.23 -2.34
N MET A 103 15.25 -7.43 -3.38
CA MET A 103 15.98 -6.16 -3.51
C MET A 103 15.16 -4.94 -3.07
N HIS A 104 13.96 -5.16 -2.54
CA HIS A 104 13.13 -4.05 -2.08
C HIS A 104 13.63 -3.49 -0.76
N GLU A 105 13.73 -2.18 -0.70
CA GLU A 105 13.95 -1.42 0.52
C GLU A 105 12.82 -0.41 0.71
N SER A 106 12.36 -0.27 1.96
CA SER A 106 11.29 0.66 2.29
C SER A 106 11.71 2.12 2.12
N VAL A 107 10.79 2.94 1.61
CA VAL A 107 10.97 4.36 1.36
C VAL A 107 9.92 5.14 2.15
N PRO A 108 10.29 6.24 2.85
CA PRO A 108 9.30 7.09 3.51
C PRO A 108 8.50 7.89 2.48
N ILE A 109 7.22 8.12 2.78
CA ILE A 109 6.41 9.06 1.99
C ILE A 109 6.87 10.49 2.28
N THR A 110 6.83 11.36 1.27
CA THR A 110 7.16 12.77 1.37
C THR A 110 6.07 13.62 0.73
N GLU A 111 6.00 14.90 1.08
CA GLU A 111 5.08 15.86 0.43
C GLU A 111 5.35 15.93 -1.08
N GLU A 112 6.63 15.92 -1.49
CA GLU A 112 7.01 15.92 -2.90
C GLU A 112 6.43 14.72 -3.66
N ILE A 113 6.42 13.53 -3.07
CA ILE A 113 5.77 12.35 -3.65
C ILE A 113 4.27 12.60 -3.78
N CYS A 114 3.62 13.12 -2.75
CA CYS A 114 2.18 13.39 -2.76
C CYS A 114 1.79 14.40 -3.85
N ASP A 115 2.62 15.41 -4.07
CA ASP A 115 2.35 16.46 -5.06
C ASP A 115 2.59 15.98 -6.50
N ARG A 116 3.53 15.07 -6.69
CA ARG A 116 3.94 14.58 -8.02
C ARG A 116 3.06 13.49 -8.59
N GLU A 117 2.55 12.61 -7.74
CA GLU A 117 1.85 11.41 -8.18
C GLU A 117 0.40 11.70 -8.57
N ASP A 118 -0.04 11.17 -9.72
CA ASP A 118 -1.41 11.36 -10.21
C ASP A 118 -2.43 10.61 -9.35
N ILE A 119 -2.09 9.38 -8.94
CA ILE A 119 -2.93 8.53 -8.09
C ILE A 119 -2.10 7.93 -6.97
N ILE A 120 -2.56 8.12 -5.74
CA ILE A 120 -2.02 7.48 -4.56
C ILE A 120 -3.03 6.45 -4.05
N ILE A 121 -2.60 5.20 -3.97
CA ILE A 121 -3.40 4.07 -3.52
C ILE A 121 -2.94 3.67 -2.12
N VAL A 122 -3.83 3.80 -1.15
CA VAL A 122 -3.57 3.44 0.24
C VAL A 122 -4.12 2.05 0.56
N MET A 123 -3.47 1.33 1.47
CA MET A 123 -3.86 -0.03 1.84
C MET A 123 -4.91 -0.08 2.95
N GLU A 124 -5.08 1.02 3.68
CA GLU A 124 -6.04 1.15 4.78
C GLU A 124 -6.67 2.54 4.78
N GLY A 125 -7.96 2.63 5.11
CA GLY A 125 -8.69 3.89 5.08
C GLY A 125 -8.11 4.99 5.96
N TRP A 126 -7.49 4.67 7.10
CA TRP A 126 -6.85 5.66 7.97
C TRP A 126 -5.56 6.29 7.39
N GLN A 127 -5.09 5.81 6.25
CA GLN A 127 -3.92 6.34 5.54
C GLN A 127 -4.29 7.48 4.56
N LEU A 128 -5.58 7.74 4.39
CA LEU A 128 -6.08 8.89 3.65
C LEU A 128 -5.92 10.18 4.46
#